data_648d0baadabd5e86f380ddfd0004b071
#
_entry.id   648d0baadabd5e86f380ddfd0004b071
#
_cell.length_a   1.000
_cell.length_b   1.000
_cell.length_c   1.000
_cell.angle_alpha   90.00
_cell.angle_beta   90.00
_cell.angle_gamma   90.00
#
_symmetry.space_group_name_H-M   'P 1'
#
loop_
_entity.id
_entity.type
_entity.pdbx_description
1 polymer ?
#
loop_
_entity_poly.entity_id
_entity_poly.type
_entity_poly.pdbx_seq_one_letter_code
_entity_poly.pdbx_strand_id
1 'polypeptide(L)'
;VKIGIVCPYAWDVPGGVQFHIRDLADHLIRLGHEVSVLAPADDDTPVPPYVVSAGRAVPVPYNGSVARLNFGLLSAARVRRWLQHGAFDVIHIHEPASPSLGLLTCWAAQGPIVATFHTSNPRSRAMIAAYPILQPALEKIRARIAVSEYARRTLVEHLGGDAVVIPNGVDVDFFASAEPKAEWQGRTIGFIGRIDEPRKGLPVLMKALPAILAEVPDARLLVAGRGDEEEAVAALPAEMRSRVEFLGMVSDEDKARLLRSVDVYVAPNTGGESFGIILVEAMSAGAPVLASDLDAFAQVLDQGEAGELFANEDADALAASAVRLLGNPARLAELRERGSRHVRRFDWSTVGADILAVYETVMTGAAASVATDERVGLRARRRLAKD
;
A
#
# COMPACT_ATOMS: atom_id res chain seq x y z
N VAL A 1 -4.66 25.09 4.47
CA VAL A 1 -3.25 24.68 4.50
C VAL A 1 -2.86 24.19 3.12
N LYS A 2 -1.66 24.63 2.65
CA LYS A 2 -1.07 24.15 1.39
C LYS A 2 -0.15 22.97 1.67
N ILE A 3 -0.51 21.80 1.15
CA ILE A 3 0.17 20.54 1.42
C ILE A 3 0.84 20.04 0.13
N GLY A 4 2.16 19.86 0.16
CA GLY A 4 2.88 19.18 -0.88
C GLY A 4 3.10 17.72 -0.53
N ILE A 5 2.69 16.80 -1.39
CA ILE A 5 2.90 15.35 -1.20
C ILE A 5 3.88 14.84 -2.26
N VAL A 6 4.82 14.00 -1.87
CA VAL A 6 5.80 13.42 -2.80
C VAL A 6 5.60 11.91 -2.91
N CYS A 7 5.25 11.47 -4.10
CA CYS A 7 5.11 10.06 -4.45
C CYS A 7 6.44 9.52 -5.01
N PRO A 8 7.00 8.44 -4.46
CA PRO A 8 8.27 7.90 -4.93
C PRO A 8 8.15 7.10 -6.23
N TYR A 9 6.97 6.57 -6.53
CA TYR A 9 6.72 5.61 -7.62
C TYR A 9 5.91 6.21 -8.75
N ALA A 10 6.01 5.62 -9.95
CA ALA A 10 5.24 6.03 -11.13
C ALA A 10 3.73 6.03 -10.85
N TRP A 11 3.09 7.16 -11.15
CA TRP A 11 1.68 7.39 -10.85
C TRP A 11 0.73 6.49 -11.64
N ASP A 12 1.13 6.15 -12.87
CA ASP A 12 0.38 5.32 -13.82
C ASP A 12 0.47 3.82 -13.55
N VAL A 13 1.30 3.41 -12.58
CA VAL A 13 1.47 1.99 -12.23
C VAL A 13 0.76 1.71 -10.91
N PRO A 14 -0.27 0.84 -10.91
CA PRO A 14 -1.00 0.50 -9.70
C PRO A 14 -0.10 -0.06 -8.62
N GLY A 15 -0.20 0.48 -7.40
CA GLY A 15 0.53 0.03 -6.21
C GLY A 15 -0.04 0.60 -4.93
N GLY A 16 0.17 -0.08 -3.81
CA GLY A 16 -0.41 0.30 -2.52
C GLY A 16 -0.02 1.70 -2.05
N VAL A 17 1.22 2.13 -2.32
CA VAL A 17 1.70 3.47 -1.94
C VAL A 17 1.03 4.55 -2.80
N GLN A 18 0.90 4.33 -4.12
CA GLN A 18 0.23 5.27 -5.03
C GLN A 18 -1.25 5.42 -4.67
N PHE A 19 -1.95 4.32 -4.39
CA PHE A 19 -3.34 4.35 -3.95
C PHE A 19 -3.50 5.10 -2.63
N HIS A 20 -2.65 4.81 -1.65
CA HIS A 20 -2.66 5.54 -0.37
C HIS A 20 -2.46 7.05 -0.56
N ILE A 21 -1.52 7.47 -1.42
CA ILE A 21 -1.25 8.89 -1.69
C ILE A 21 -2.42 9.54 -2.42
N ARG A 22 -3.04 8.86 -3.39
CA ARG A 22 -4.22 9.34 -4.10
C ARG A 22 -5.37 9.58 -3.13
N ASP A 23 -5.67 8.57 -2.33
CA ASP A 23 -6.82 8.61 -1.43
C ASP A 23 -6.60 9.64 -0.29
N LEU A 24 -5.35 9.78 0.19
CA LEU A 24 -4.98 10.85 1.13
C LEU A 24 -5.16 12.23 0.50
N ALA A 25 -4.68 12.44 -0.73
CA ALA A 25 -4.82 13.71 -1.42
C ALA A 25 -6.30 14.07 -1.62
N ASP A 26 -7.12 13.13 -2.10
CA ASP A 26 -8.55 13.31 -2.29
C ASP A 26 -9.27 13.61 -0.96
N HIS A 27 -8.88 12.92 0.11
CA HIS A 27 -9.43 13.17 1.45
C HIS A 27 -9.10 14.59 1.95
N LEU A 28 -7.85 15.02 1.84
CA LEU A 28 -7.42 16.35 2.26
C LEU A 28 -8.07 17.47 1.43
N ILE A 29 -8.26 17.26 0.13
CA ILE A 29 -8.98 18.19 -0.76
C ILE A 29 -10.44 18.31 -0.33
N ARG A 30 -11.12 17.20 -0.01
CA ARG A 30 -12.50 17.22 0.52
C ARG A 30 -12.62 18.00 1.82
N LEU A 31 -11.57 18.00 2.64
CA LEU A 31 -11.51 18.81 3.87
C LEU A 31 -11.17 20.29 3.62
N GLY A 32 -10.99 20.72 2.37
CA GLY A 32 -10.72 22.11 1.99
C GLY A 32 -9.26 22.53 2.04
N HIS A 33 -8.31 21.58 2.05
CA HIS A 33 -6.88 21.88 1.92
C HIS A 33 -6.48 22.03 0.45
N GLU A 34 -5.47 22.85 0.18
CA GLU A 34 -4.81 22.93 -1.14
C GLU A 34 -3.73 21.84 -1.20
N VAL A 35 -3.89 20.87 -2.09
CA VAL A 35 -2.96 19.73 -2.23
C VAL A 35 -2.29 19.75 -3.59
N SER A 36 -0.97 19.53 -3.60
CA SER A 36 -0.21 19.25 -4.83
C SER A 36 0.64 18.01 -4.62
N VAL A 37 0.52 17.04 -5.51
CA VAL A 37 1.29 15.79 -5.48
C VAL A 37 2.36 15.82 -6.56
N LEU A 38 3.64 15.67 -6.19
CA LEU A 38 4.73 15.47 -7.13
C LEU A 38 4.97 13.97 -7.33
N ALA A 39 4.82 13.48 -8.55
CA ALA A 39 4.98 12.06 -8.86
C ALA A 39 5.71 11.85 -10.20
N PRO A 40 6.43 10.73 -10.38
CA PRO A 40 6.87 10.32 -11.71
C PRO A 40 5.64 9.95 -12.55
N ALA A 41 5.54 10.51 -13.75
CA ALA A 41 4.51 10.17 -14.73
C ALA A 41 5.04 10.50 -16.13
N ASP A 42 4.66 9.70 -17.13
CA ASP A 42 4.95 10.01 -18.51
C ASP A 42 4.12 11.24 -18.97
N ASP A 43 4.66 12.01 -19.91
CA ASP A 43 4.03 13.26 -20.36
C ASP A 43 2.63 13.03 -20.97
N ASP A 44 2.39 11.85 -21.54
CA ASP A 44 1.11 11.44 -22.14
C ASP A 44 0.13 10.80 -21.14
N THR A 45 0.55 10.60 -19.89
CA THR A 45 -0.30 9.97 -18.86
C THR A 45 -1.32 10.98 -18.33
N PRO A 46 -2.63 10.69 -18.41
CA PRO A 46 -3.63 11.54 -17.80
C PRO A 46 -3.49 11.45 -16.27
N VAL A 47 -3.27 12.60 -15.64
CA VAL A 47 -3.13 12.71 -14.18
C VAL A 47 -4.18 13.69 -13.62
N PRO A 48 -4.63 13.50 -12.37
CA PRO A 48 -5.50 14.47 -11.71
C PRO A 48 -4.90 15.89 -11.67
N PRO A 49 -5.73 16.94 -11.64
CA PRO A 49 -5.23 18.33 -11.65
C PRO A 49 -4.27 18.70 -10.52
N TYR A 50 -4.34 18.00 -9.39
CA TYR A 50 -3.44 18.20 -8.25
C TYR A 50 -2.10 17.47 -8.39
N VAL A 51 -1.92 16.64 -9.44
CA VAL A 51 -0.67 15.89 -9.67
C VAL A 51 0.23 16.64 -10.64
N VAL A 52 1.48 16.84 -10.24
CA VAL A 52 2.55 17.44 -11.06
C VAL A 52 3.52 16.36 -11.47
N SER A 53 3.70 16.15 -12.78
CA SER A 53 4.67 15.19 -13.29
C SER A 53 6.12 15.66 -13.04
N ALA A 54 6.90 14.76 -12.44
CA ALA A 54 8.35 14.91 -12.34
C ALA A 54 9.10 14.26 -13.52
N GLY A 55 8.38 13.77 -14.52
CA GLY A 55 8.89 13.08 -15.69
C GLY A 55 8.92 11.56 -15.52
N ARG A 56 9.36 10.90 -16.57
CA ARG A 56 9.33 9.44 -16.72
C ARG A 56 10.09 8.70 -15.63
N ALA A 57 9.54 7.60 -15.16
CA ALA A 57 10.18 6.67 -14.23
C ALA A 57 11.00 5.59 -14.96
N VAL A 58 12.03 5.08 -14.28
CA VAL A 58 12.85 3.96 -14.74
C VAL A 58 12.53 2.73 -13.87
N PRO A 59 12.32 1.55 -14.48
CA PRO A 59 12.08 0.33 -13.72
C PRO A 59 13.35 -0.14 -13.01
N VAL A 60 13.23 -0.41 -11.71
CA VAL A 60 14.33 -0.92 -10.86
C VAL A 60 13.82 -2.16 -10.10
N PRO A 61 14.48 -3.33 -10.22
CA PRO A 61 14.12 -4.50 -9.43
C PRO A 61 14.25 -4.21 -7.93
N TYR A 62 13.21 -4.52 -7.16
CA TYR A 62 13.19 -4.27 -5.72
C TYR A 62 12.29 -5.28 -5.00
N ASN A 63 12.84 -6.03 -4.05
CA ASN A 63 12.11 -6.97 -3.17
C ASN A 63 11.15 -7.92 -3.91
N GLY A 64 11.60 -8.56 -4.99
CA GLY A 64 10.76 -9.49 -5.77
C GLY A 64 9.68 -8.82 -6.62
N SER A 65 9.71 -7.49 -6.74
CA SER A 65 8.84 -6.67 -7.58
C SER A 65 9.69 -5.69 -8.40
N VAL A 66 9.05 -4.86 -9.22
CA VAL A 66 9.70 -3.81 -10.00
C VAL A 66 9.19 -2.45 -9.53
N ALA A 67 10.07 -1.71 -8.83
CA ALA A 67 9.81 -0.31 -8.50
C ALA A 67 10.09 0.58 -9.72
N ARG A 68 9.21 1.53 -10.01
CA ARG A 68 9.41 2.52 -11.07
C ARG A 68 9.74 3.87 -10.44
N LEU A 69 11.03 4.20 -10.43
CA LEU A 69 11.60 5.34 -9.72
C LEU A 69 12.06 6.43 -10.69
N ASN A 70 12.09 7.67 -10.20
CA ASN A 70 12.66 8.79 -10.92
C ASN A 70 13.73 9.48 -10.05
N PHE A 71 14.96 9.53 -10.54
CA PHE A 71 16.12 10.09 -9.84
C PHE A 71 17.11 10.68 -10.83
N GLY A 72 17.72 11.84 -10.52
CA GLY A 72 18.73 12.46 -11.36
C GLY A 72 18.64 13.98 -11.37
N LEU A 73 19.50 14.64 -12.16
CA LEU A 73 19.65 16.10 -12.19
C LEU A 73 18.38 16.81 -12.69
N LEU A 74 17.73 16.28 -13.73
CA LEU A 74 16.49 16.85 -14.26
C LEU A 74 15.36 16.74 -13.24
N SER A 75 15.26 15.61 -12.57
CA SER A 75 14.27 15.38 -11.51
C SER A 75 14.53 16.31 -10.33
N ALA A 76 15.79 16.50 -9.94
CA ALA A 76 16.17 17.46 -8.90
C ALA A 76 15.80 18.90 -9.27
N ALA A 77 15.94 19.30 -10.54
CA ALA A 77 15.52 20.62 -11.01
C ALA A 77 13.99 20.78 -10.96
N ARG A 78 13.24 19.74 -11.33
CA ARG A 78 11.77 19.73 -11.26
C ARG A 78 11.27 19.79 -9.82
N VAL A 79 11.88 19.03 -8.90
CA VAL A 79 11.60 19.10 -7.45
C VAL A 79 11.79 20.53 -6.94
N ARG A 80 12.93 21.19 -7.25
CA ARG A 80 13.19 22.57 -6.81
C ARG A 80 12.16 23.55 -7.35
N ARG A 81 11.81 23.45 -8.64
CA ARG A 81 10.79 24.29 -9.26
C ARG A 81 9.43 24.11 -8.57
N TRP A 82 9.03 22.86 -8.31
CA TRP A 82 7.78 22.55 -7.63
C TRP A 82 7.74 23.13 -6.21
N LEU A 83 8.82 23.00 -5.44
CA LEU A 83 8.94 23.60 -4.10
C LEU A 83 8.84 25.13 -4.14
N GLN A 84 9.50 25.77 -5.11
CA GLN A 84 9.49 27.23 -5.26
C GLN A 84 8.12 27.80 -5.62
N HIS A 85 7.37 27.11 -6.49
CA HIS A 85 6.06 27.57 -6.93
C HIS A 85 4.93 27.17 -5.98
N GLY A 86 5.09 26.08 -5.24
CA GLY A 86 4.06 25.53 -4.38
C GLY A 86 3.78 26.36 -3.13
N ALA A 87 4.82 27.02 -2.58
CA ALA A 87 4.72 27.77 -1.32
C ALA A 87 3.99 27.00 -0.22
N PHE A 88 4.41 25.76 -0.01
CA PHE A 88 3.76 24.81 0.88
C PHE A 88 3.94 25.16 2.36
N ASP A 89 2.92 24.95 3.16
CA ASP A 89 2.99 25.04 4.62
C ASP A 89 3.66 23.78 5.20
N VAL A 90 3.45 22.63 4.57
CA VAL A 90 4.04 21.33 4.95
C VAL A 90 4.33 20.47 3.71
N ILE A 91 5.42 19.73 3.76
CA ILE A 91 5.75 18.69 2.77
C ILE A 91 5.61 17.32 3.43
N HIS A 92 4.86 16.45 2.78
CA HIS A 92 4.74 15.04 3.17
C HIS A 92 5.43 14.14 2.13
N ILE A 93 6.48 13.47 2.53
CA ILE A 93 7.32 12.62 1.67
C ILE A 93 7.01 11.17 1.96
N HIS A 94 6.72 10.38 0.94
CA HIS A 94 6.59 8.93 1.07
C HIS A 94 7.89 8.26 0.64
N GLU A 95 8.35 7.27 1.42
CA GLU A 95 9.59 6.50 1.20
C GLU A 95 10.84 7.38 0.97
N PRO A 96 11.22 8.24 1.93
CA PRO A 96 12.31 9.20 1.75
C PRO A 96 13.70 8.55 1.62
N ALA A 97 13.86 7.30 2.04
CA ALA A 97 15.11 6.57 1.99
C ALA A 97 15.40 5.89 0.64
N SER A 98 14.42 5.83 -0.25
CA SER A 98 14.60 5.30 -1.61
C SER A 98 15.26 6.32 -2.52
N PRO A 99 16.12 5.90 -3.49
CA PRO A 99 16.69 6.80 -4.49
C PRO A 99 15.60 7.26 -5.48
N SER A 100 14.79 8.20 -5.07
CA SER A 100 13.56 8.65 -5.71
C SER A 100 13.36 10.16 -5.53
N LEU A 101 12.21 10.67 -5.97
CA LEU A 101 11.79 12.05 -5.73
C LEU A 101 11.76 12.39 -4.24
N GLY A 102 11.44 11.41 -3.37
CA GLY A 102 11.43 11.60 -1.92
C GLY A 102 12.79 12.03 -1.39
N LEU A 103 13.87 11.32 -1.74
CA LEU A 103 15.23 11.69 -1.34
C LEU A 103 15.67 13.03 -1.94
N LEU A 104 15.37 13.29 -3.21
CA LEU A 104 15.66 14.58 -3.86
C LEU A 104 14.94 15.73 -3.15
N THR A 105 13.71 15.51 -2.70
CA THR A 105 12.94 16.51 -1.95
C THR A 105 13.55 16.74 -0.56
N CYS A 106 13.95 15.69 0.16
CA CYS A 106 14.66 15.82 1.43
C CYS A 106 15.93 16.66 1.30
N TRP A 107 16.69 16.50 0.22
CA TRP A 107 17.88 17.32 -0.02
C TRP A 107 17.54 18.78 -0.36
N ALA A 108 16.49 18.99 -1.16
CA ALA A 108 16.15 20.32 -1.69
C ALA A 108 15.32 21.18 -0.75
N ALA A 109 14.49 20.59 0.11
CA ALA A 109 13.54 21.30 0.98
C ALA A 109 14.13 21.60 2.36
N GLN A 110 13.61 22.67 2.98
CA GLN A 110 13.75 23.02 4.40
C GLN A 110 12.38 23.46 4.92
N GLY A 111 12.10 23.18 6.19
CA GLY A 111 10.86 23.62 6.84
C GLY A 111 10.09 22.46 7.48
N PRO A 112 8.77 22.56 7.57
CA PRO A 112 7.91 21.47 8.03
C PRO A 112 7.90 20.29 7.05
N ILE A 113 8.65 19.24 7.38
CA ILE A 113 8.74 18.01 6.57
C ILE A 113 8.28 16.84 7.41
N VAL A 114 7.28 16.13 6.92
CA VAL A 114 6.79 14.86 7.43
C VAL A 114 7.18 13.75 6.46
N ALA A 115 7.47 12.56 6.95
CA ALA A 115 7.72 11.42 6.08
C ALA A 115 6.96 10.18 6.53
N THR A 116 6.37 9.46 5.56
CA THR A 116 5.75 8.14 5.78
C THR A 116 6.60 7.03 5.19
N PHE A 117 6.82 5.99 6.00
CA PHE A 117 7.55 4.78 5.66
C PHE A 117 6.56 3.62 5.50
N HIS A 118 6.49 3.09 4.29
CA HIS A 118 5.59 1.99 3.91
C HIS A 118 6.32 0.64 3.87
N THR A 119 7.63 0.66 3.69
CA THR A 119 8.42 -0.54 3.47
C THR A 119 8.80 -1.20 4.79
N SER A 120 8.59 -2.49 4.84
CA SER A 120 9.16 -3.36 5.84
C SER A 120 10.25 -4.21 5.18
N ASN A 121 11.50 -3.95 5.50
CA ASN A 121 12.61 -4.72 4.94
C ASN A 121 13.59 -5.10 6.03
N PRO A 122 13.50 -6.32 6.58
CA PRO A 122 14.43 -6.77 7.60
C PRO A 122 15.83 -6.90 6.98
N ARG A 123 16.80 -6.17 7.54
CA ARG A 123 18.24 -6.25 7.27
C ARG A 123 18.69 -6.00 5.81
N SER A 124 18.49 -4.79 5.32
CA SER A 124 19.09 -4.36 4.05
C SER A 124 20.53 -3.88 4.27
N ARG A 125 21.51 -4.67 3.84
CA ARG A 125 22.94 -4.25 3.81
C ARG A 125 23.14 -2.99 2.98
N ALA A 126 22.37 -2.82 1.92
CA ALA A 126 22.40 -1.64 1.05
C ALA A 126 21.96 -0.38 1.80
N MET A 127 20.92 -0.43 2.62
CA MET A 127 20.48 0.69 3.46
C MET A 127 21.52 1.08 4.50
N ILE A 128 22.13 0.10 5.15
CA ILE A 128 23.20 0.35 6.12
C ILE A 128 24.40 1.02 5.47
N ALA A 129 24.80 0.57 4.29
CA ALA A 129 25.91 1.18 3.52
C ALA A 129 25.58 2.60 3.01
N ALA A 130 24.31 2.85 2.66
CA ALA A 130 23.85 4.16 2.17
C ALA A 130 23.57 5.16 3.31
N TYR A 131 23.45 4.71 4.55
CA TYR A 131 23.06 5.53 5.70
C TYR A 131 23.85 6.84 5.85
N PRO A 132 25.21 6.88 5.72
CA PRO A 132 25.96 8.14 5.84
C PRO A 132 25.57 9.20 4.78
N ILE A 133 25.07 8.76 3.63
CA ILE A 133 24.60 9.63 2.54
C ILE A 133 23.16 10.09 2.80
N LEU A 134 22.34 9.20 3.38
CA LEU A 134 20.92 9.45 3.66
C LEU A 134 20.73 10.30 4.92
N GLN A 135 21.55 10.10 5.94
CA GLN A 135 21.40 10.72 7.26
C GLN A 135 21.19 12.25 7.21
N PRO A 136 22.00 13.05 6.48
CA PRO A 136 21.80 14.51 6.46
C PRO A 136 20.46 14.95 5.85
N ALA A 137 19.87 14.11 4.97
CA ALA A 137 18.54 14.35 4.40
C ALA A 137 17.44 13.97 5.42
N LEU A 138 17.59 12.81 6.05
CA LEU A 138 16.62 12.29 7.00
C LEU A 138 16.52 13.10 8.29
N GLU A 139 17.60 13.77 8.69
CA GLU A 139 17.63 14.69 9.84
C GLU A 139 16.78 15.96 9.63
N LYS A 140 16.42 16.33 8.40
CA LYS A 140 15.51 17.42 8.11
C LYS A 140 14.03 17.06 8.36
N ILE A 141 13.71 15.77 8.44
CA ILE A 141 12.35 15.28 8.68
C ILE A 141 11.99 15.55 10.15
N ARG A 142 10.95 16.35 10.37
CA ARG A 142 10.50 16.76 11.71
C ARG A 142 9.59 15.72 12.37
N ALA A 143 8.80 15.02 11.58
CA ALA A 143 7.98 13.91 12.07
C ALA A 143 8.03 12.74 11.10
N ARG A 144 8.03 11.54 11.67
CA ARG A 144 8.06 10.28 10.92
C ARG A 144 6.82 9.48 11.24
N ILE A 145 6.19 8.95 10.20
CA ILE A 145 5.02 8.06 10.27
C ILE A 145 5.46 6.71 9.72
N ALA A 146 5.06 5.63 10.39
CA ALA A 146 5.18 4.26 9.88
C ALA A 146 3.77 3.67 9.75
N VAL A 147 3.50 2.98 8.65
CA VAL A 147 2.15 2.44 8.38
C VAL A 147 1.81 1.21 9.23
N SER A 148 2.80 0.64 9.90
CA SER A 148 2.63 -0.50 10.82
C SER A 148 3.77 -0.53 11.82
N GLU A 149 3.58 -1.28 12.91
CA GLU A 149 4.67 -1.54 13.87
C GLU A 149 5.84 -2.27 13.21
N TYR A 150 5.57 -3.09 12.19
CA TYR A 150 6.58 -3.77 11.42
C TYR A 150 7.43 -2.79 10.58
N ALA A 151 6.79 -1.83 9.90
CA ALA A 151 7.49 -0.75 9.19
C ALA A 151 8.27 0.15 10.16
N ARG A 152 7.72 0.43 11.35
CA ARG A 152 8.39 1.19 12.40
C ARG A 152 9.68 0.50 12.89
N ARG A 153 9.65 -0.82 13.14
CA ARG A 153 10.85 -1.58 13.53
C ARG A 153 11.95 -1.50 12.48
N THR A 154 11.58 -1.66 11.19
CA THR A 154 12.51 -1.51 10.07
C THR A 154 13.19 -0.13 10.08
N LEU A 155 12.42 0.93 10.31
CA LEU A 155 12.93 2.29 10.39
C LEU A 155 13.91 2.44 11.56
N VAL A 156 13.52 2.00 12.75
CA VAL A 156 14.35 2.09 13.96
C VAL A 156 15.68 1.34 13.80
N GLU A 157 15.64 0.15 13.24
CA GLU A 157 16.81 -0.72 13.07
C GLU A 157 17.80 -0.20 12.01
N HIS A 158 17.29 0.43 10.92
CA HIS A 158 18.14 0.77 9.77
C HIS A 158 18.46 2.25 9.63
N LEU A 159 17.54 3.13 10.05
CA LEU A 159 17.66 4.57 9.84
C LEU A 159 17.80 5.35 11.13
N GLY A 160 17.62 4.70 12.27
CA GLY A 160 17.61 5.35 13.59
C GLY A 160 16.42 6.30 13.78
N GLY A 161 16.23 6.72 15.03
CA GLY A 161 15.06 7.53 15.41
C GLY A 161 13.80 6.68 15.59
N ASP A 162 12.65 7.34 15.72
CA ASP A 162 11.36 6.68 15.95
C ASP A 162 10.28 7.29 15.04
N ALA A 163 9.13 6.62 14.95
CA ALA A 163 7.98 7.06 14.15
C ALA A 163 6.67 6.81 14.91
N VAL A 164 5.70 7.67 14.70
CA VAL A 164 4.32 7.39 15.11
C VAL A 164 3.72 6.37 14.14
N VAL A 165 3.00 5.38 14.66
CA VAL A 165 2.31 4.40 13.83
C VAL A 165 0.95 4.96 13.45
N ILE A 166 0.75 5.25 12.17
CA ILE A 166 -0.53 5.63 11.57
C ILE A 166 -0.76 4.69 10.39
N PRO A 167 -1.80 3.84 10.42
CA PRO A 167 -2.03 2.85 9.39
C PRO A 167 -2.41 3.47 8.04
N ASN A 168 -2.41 2.66 6.99
CA ASN A 168 -3.01 3.09 5.73
C ASN A 168 -4.52 3.30 5.88
N GLY A 169 -5.02 4.40 5.31
CA GLY A 169 -6.44 4.68 5.25
C GLY A 169 -7.15 3.94 4.12
N VAL A 170 -8.41 3.64 4.34
CA VAL A 170 -9.33 3.07 3.34
C VAL A 170 -10.65 3.85 3.41
N ASP A 171 -11.30 4.04 2.27
CA ASP A 171 -12.68 4.55 2.23
C ASP A 171 -13.63 3.39 2.59
N VAL A 172 -13.89 3.24 3.90
CA VAL A 172 -14.69 2.14 4.44
C VAL A 172 -16.11 2.18 3.90
N ASP A 173 -16.69 3.37 3.76
CA ASP A 173 -18.07 3.52 3.31
C ASP A 173 -18.23 3.20 1.81
N PHE A 174 -17.23 3.47 0.99
CA PHE A 174 -17.20 3.04 -0.41
C PHE A 174 -17.35 1.52 -0.52
N PHE A 175 -16.53 0.76 0.20
CA PHE A 175 -16.60 -0.71 0.18
C PHE A 175 -17.88 -1.24 0.85
N ALA A 176 -18.31 -0.65 1.96
CA ALA A 176 -19.50 -1.07 2.70
C ALA A 176 -20.80 -0.87 1.91
N SER A 177 -20.86 0.13 1.03
CA SER A 177 -22.02 0.44 0.19
C SER A 177 -22.10 -0.38 -1.09
N ALA A 178 -21.08 -1.18 -1.40
CA ALA A 178 -21.06 -1.98 -2.61
C ALA A 178 -22.17 -3.02 -2.65
N GLU A 179 -22.85 -3.12 -3.80
CA GLU A 179 -23.88 -4.12 -4.03
C GLU A 179 -23.25 -5.42 -4.56
N PRO A 180 -23.59 -6.57 -4.01
CA PRO A 180 -23.05 -7.85 -4.49
C PRO A 180 -23.53 -8.14 -5.92
N LYS A 181 -22.74 -8.91 -6.68
CA LYS A 181 -23.15 -9.48 -7.97
C LYS A 181 -23.65 -10.88 -7.78
N ALA A 182 -24.86 -11.18 -8.28
CA ALA A 182 -25.49 -12.48 -8.12
C ALA A 182 -24.65 -13.64 -8.69
N GLU A 183 -23.97 -13.39 -9.83
CA GLU A 183 -23.10 -14.38 -10.46
C GLU A 183 -21.85 -14.73 -9.64
N TRP A 184 -21.46 -13.90 -8.68
CA TRP A 184 -20.31 -14.12 -7.80
C TRP A 184 -20.70 -14.67 -6.42
N GLN A 185 -21.98 -14.88 -6.16
CA GLN A 185 -22.49 -15.44 -4.92
C GLN A 185 -22.60 -16.98 -4.94
N GLY A 186 -22.69 -17.60 -3.79
CA GLY A 186 -22.91 -19.02 -3.59
C GLY A 186 -21.65 -19.85 -3.43
N ARG A 187 -21.21 -20.05 -2.18
CA ARG A 187 -20.01 -20.80 -1.75
C ARG A 187 -18.75 -20.39 -2.51
N THR A 188 -18.48 -19.09 -2.52
CA THR A 188 -17.38 -18.52 -3.27
C THR A 188 -16.22 -18.09 -2.39
N ILE A 189 -15.03 -18.39 -2.86
CA ILE A 189 -13.75 -17.93 -2.33
C ILE A 189 -13.24 -16.85 -3.25
N GLY A 190 -12.87 -15.68 -2.72
CA GLY A 190 -12.27 -14.59 -3.48
C GLY A 190 -10.76 -14.50 -3.28
N PHE A 191 -10.04 -14.24 -4.35
CA PHE A 191 -8.63 -13.86 -4.35
C PHE A 191 -8.44 -12.62 -5.23
N ILE A 192 -7.68 -11.64 -4.74
CA ILE A 192 -7.34 -10.44 -5.51
C ILE A 192 -5.83 -10.22 -5.43
N GLY A 193 -5.16 -10.26 -6.57
CA GLY A 193 -3.71 -10.05 -6.64
C GLY A 193 -3.14 -10.39 -8.01
N ARG A 194 -1.90 -10.00 -8.26
CA ARG A 194 -1.20 -10.41 -9.49
C ARG A 194 -0.96 -11.91 -9.45
N ILE A 195 -1.39 -12.59 -10.52
CA ILE A 195 -1.31 -14.04 -10.68
C ILE A 195 0.15 -14.49 -10.83
N ASP A 196 0.94 -13.70 -11.57
CA ASP A 196 2.35 -13.91 -11.89
C ASP A 196 3.33 -13.50 -10.76
N GLU A 197 2.81 -13.11 -9.59
CA GLU A 197 3.62 -12.73 -8.44
C GLU A 197 3.52 -13.79 -7.32
N PRO A 198 4.49 -14.72 -7.21
CA PRO A 198 4.40 -15.88 -6.31
C PRO A 198 4.16 -15.49 -4.84
N ARG A 199 4.71 -14.36 -4.39
CA ARG A 199 4.51 -13.89 -3.01
C ARG A 199 3.06 -13.51 -2.68
N LYS A 200 2.17 -13.35 -3.67
CA LYS A 200 0.73 -13.18 -3.47
C LYS A 200 0.03 -14.47 -3.08
N GLY A 201 0.74 -15.61 -3.23
CA GLY A 201 0.34 -16.89 -2.67
C GLY A 201 -0.74 -17.64 -3.44
N LEU A 202 -1.12 -17.20 -4.66
CA LEU A 202 -2.08 -17.95 -5.46
C LEU A 202 -1.70 -19.43 -5.63
N PRO A 203 -0.41 -19.79 -5.81
CA PRO A 203 -0.01 -21.21 -5.87
C PRO A 203 -0.35 -22.00 -4.60
N VAL A 204 -0.31 -21.38 -3.41
CA VAL A 204 -0.72 -22.04 -2.15
C VAL A 204 -2.20 -22.33 -2.15
N LEU A 205 -3.02 -21.36 -2.60
CA LEU A 205 -4.46 -21.52 -2.71
C LEU A 205 -4.84 -22.56 -3.77
N MET A 206 -4.17 -22.57 -4.93
CA MET A 206 -4.38 -23.59 -5.95
C MET A 206 -4.04 -25.00 -5.45
N LYS A 207 -2.98 -25.14 -4.65
CA LYS A 207 -2.62 -26.41 -4.01
C LYS A 207 -3.66 -26.86 -2.97
N ALA A 208 -4.30 -25.92 -2.26
CA ALA A 208 -5.35 -26.20 -1.29
C ALA A 208 -6.72 -26.56 -1.93
N LEU A 209 -6.97 -26.08 -3.14
CA LEU A 209 -8.29 -26.15 -3.79
C LEU A 209 -8.83 -27.58 -3.95
N PRO A 210 -8.05 -28.62 -4.33
CA PRO A 210 -8.54 -29.99 -4.40
C PRO A 210 -9.12 -30.51 -3.09
N ALA A 211 -8.46 -30.24 -1.97
CA ALA A 211 -8.95 -30.64 -0.65
C ALA A 211 -10.22 -29.87 -0.25
N ILE A 212 -10.31 -28.58 -0.62
CA ILE A 212 -11.53 -27.79 -0.40
C ILE A 212 -12.69 -28.37 -1.20
N LEU A 213 -12.49 -28.69 -2.49
CA LEU A 213 -13.53 -29.22 -3.37
C LEU A 213 -13.97 -30.64 -3.00
N ALA A 214 -13.10 -31.42 -2.35
CA ALA A 214 -13.46 -32.75 -1.84
C ALA A 214 -14.53 -32.65 -0.74
N GLU A 215 -14.46 -31.65 0.13
CA GLU A 215 -15.39 -31.45 1.25
C GLU A 215 -16.56 -30.51 0.89
N VAL A 216 -16.31 -29.54 -0.04
CA VAL A 216 -17.29 -28.55 -0.49
C VAL A 216 -17.33 -28.56 -2.03
N PRO A 217 -17.99 -29.57 -2.67
CA PRO A 217 -17.92 -29.78 -4.12
C PRO A 217 -18.54 -28.65 -4.96
N ASP A 218 -19.41 -27.83 -4.39
CA ASP A 218 -20.05 -26.70 -5.02
C ASP A 218 -19.27 -25.38 -4.81
N ALA A 219 -18.13 -25.41 -4.13
CA ALA A 219 -17.28 -24.22 -3.97
C ALA A 219 -16.70 -23.76 -5.31
N ARG A 220 -16.53 -22.44 -5.46
CA ARG A 220 -15.87 -21.79 -6.60
C ARG A 220 -14.81 -20.82 -6.11
N LEU A 221 -13.73 -20.70 -6.87
CA LEU A 221 -12.69 -19.71 -6.65
C LEU A 221 -12.79 -18.61 -7.70
N LEU A 222 -12.97 -17.38 -7.26
CA LEU A 222 -12.95 -16.17 -8.10
C LEU A 222 -11.61 -15.48 -7.96
N VAL A 223 -10.88 -15.32 -9.06
CA VAL A 223 -9.53 -14.76 -9.10
C VAL A 223 -9.56 -13.45 -9.87
N ALA A 224 -9.33 -12.33 -9.19
CA ALA A 224 -9.19 -11.02 -9.83
C ALA A 224 -7.73 -10.57 -9.83
N GLY A 225 -7.23 -10.20 -11.01
CA GLY A 225 -5.86 -9.76 -11.23
C GLY A 225 -5.35 -10.16 -12.61
N ARG A 226 -4.19 -9.64 -12.95
CA ARG A 226 -3.52 -9.98 -14.21
C ARG A 226 -2.44 -11.03 -13.98
N GLY A 227 -2.13 -11.80 -15.00
CA GLY A 227 -1.09 -12.83 -15.05
C GLY A 227 -1.47 -13.96 -16.00
N ASP A 228 -0.71 -15.04 -15.99
CA ASP A 228 -0.97 -16.21 -16.82
C ASP A 228 -1.98 -17.15 -16.12
N GLU A 229 -3.20 -17.17 -16.65
CA GLU A 229 -4.29 -17.98 -16.12
C GLU A 229 -4.09 -19.47 -16.38
N GLU A 230 -3.51 -19.83 -17.53
CA GLU A 230 -3.24 -21.22 -17.89
C GLU A 230 -2.16 -21.83 -16.99
N GLU A 231 -1.09 -21.07 -16.73
CA GLU A 231 -0.04 -21.48 -15.80
C GLU A 231 -0.60 -21.65 -14.39
N ALA A 232 -1.47 -20.71 -13.94
CA ALA A 232 -2.06 -20.75 -12.60
C ALA A 232 -2.85 -22.04 -12.33
N VAL A 233 -3.56 -22.58 -13.32
CA VAL A 233 -4.38 -23.81 -13.17
C VAL A 233 -3.66 -25.05 -13.65
N ALA A 234 -2.43 -24.97 -14.16
CA ALA A 234 -1.72 -26.10 -14.77
C ALA A 234 -1.59 -27.31 -13.82
N ALA A 235 -1.37 -27.05 -12.54
CA ALA A 235 -1.24 -28.10 -11.51
C ALA A 235 -2.57 -28.69 -11.06
N LEU A 236 -3.73 -28.11 -11.43
CA LEU A 236 -5.05 -28.63 -11.05
C LEU A 236 -5.49 -29.76 -11.99
N PRO A 237 -6.18 -30.79 -11.45
CA PRO A 237 -6.94 -31.76 -12.25
C PRO A 237 -7.90 -31.04 -13.22
N ALA A 238 -8.03 -31.57 -14.45
CA ALA A 238 -8.79 -30.91 -15.51
C ALA A 238 -10.27 -30.64 -15.11
N GLU A 239 -10.87 -31.59 -14.39
CA GLU A 239 -12.23 -31.51 -13.89
C GLU A 239 -12.44 -30.41 -12.83
N MET A 240 -11.37 -29.98 -12.16
CA MET A 240 -11.44 -28.94 -11.12
C MET A 240 -11.23 -27.53 -11.70
N ARG A 241 -10.63 -27.40 -12.90
CA ARG A 241 -10.34 -26.10 -13.52
C ARG A 241 -11.59 -25.27 -13.76
N SER A 242 -12.74 -25.90 -14.02
CA SER A 242 -14.03 -25.22 -14.17
C SER A 242 -14.56 -24.58 -12.87
N ARG A 243 -13.93 -24.89 -11.73
CA ARG A 243 -14.25 -24.26 -10.43
C ARG A 243 -13.46 -22.99 -10.17
N VAL A 244 -12.50 -22.64 -11.03
CA VAL A 244 -11.74 -21.40 -10.98
C VAL A 244 -12.22 -20.48 -12.08
N GLU A 245 -12.65 -19.28 -11.70
CA GLU A 245 -13.10 -18.24 -12.61
C GLU A 245 -12.13 -17.05 -12.51
N PHE A 246 -11.49 -16.71 -13.61
CA PHE A 246 -10.61 -15.56 -13.73
C PHE A 246 -11.40 -14.35 -14.21
N LEU A 247 -11.35 -13.29 -13.43
CA LEU A 247 -12.08 -12.03 -13.72
C LEU A 247 -11.20 -10.99 -14.41
N GLY A 248 -9.90 -11.30 -14.59
CA GLY A 248 -8.93 -10.34 -15.10
C GLY A 248 -8.75 -9.12 -14.19
N MET A 249 -8.35 -8.00 -14.77
CA MET A 249 -8.28 -6.72 -14.04
C MET A 249 -9.70 -6.20 -13.80
N VAL A 250 -10.01 -5.92 -12.55
CA VAL A 250 -11.31 -5.36 -12.14
C VAL A 250 -11.17 -3.87 -11.79
N SER A 251 -12.23 -3.09 -11.97
CA SER A 251 -12.32 -1.72 -11.47
C SER A 251 -12.38 -1.67 -9.94
N ASP A 252 -12.20 -0.50 -9.35
CA ASP A 252 -12.35 -0.34 -7.89
C ASP A 252 -13.79 -0.67 -7.44
N GLU A 253 -14.81 -0.33 -8.25
CA GLU A 253 -16.20 -0.68 -8.02
C GLU A 253 -16.43 -2.20 -8.09
N ASP A 254 -15.90 -2.85 -9.11
CA ASP A 254 -16.03 -4.31 -9.25
C ASP A 254 -15.20 -5.06 -8.20
N LYS A 255 -14.06 -4.50 -7.76
CA LYS A 255 -13.31 -5.02 -6.61
C LYS A 255 -14.17 -4.99 -5.34
N ALA A 256 -14.81 -3.87 -5.05
CA ALA A 256 -15.71 -3.74 -3.89
C ALA A 256 -16.90 -4.70 -3.97
N ARG A 257 -17.51 -4.84 -5.16
CA ARG A 257 -18.61 -5.77 -5.41
C ARG A 257 -18.17 -7.23 -5.29
N LEU A 258 -16.98 -7.59 -5.77
CA LEU A 258 -16.42 -8.93 -5.61
C LEU A 258 -16.24 -9.27 -4.13
N LEU A 259 -15.59 -8.39 -3.37
CA LEU A 259 -15.40 -8.56 -1.93
C LEU A 259 -16.74 -8.62 -1.18
N ARG A 260 -17.76 -7.89 -1.64
CA ARG A 260 -19.11 -7.96 -1.08
C ARG A 260 -19.83 -9.27 -1.39
N SER A 261 -19.48 -9.92 -2.51
CA SER A 261 -20.19 -11.12 -3.02
C SER A 261 -19.67 -12.42 -2.43
N VAL A 262 -18.36 -12.51 -2.15
CA VAL A 262 -17.73 -13.77 -1.72
C VAL A 262 -18.06 -14.15 -0.28
N ASP A 263 -18.12 -15.45 -0.01
CA ASP A 263 -18.32 -15.96 1.35
C ASP A 263 -17.05 -15.84 2.19
N VAL A 264 -15.88 -16.04 1.58
CA VAL A 264 -14.57 -15.90 2.22
C VAL A 264 -13.60 -15.24 1.25
N TYR A 265 -12.94 -14.18 1.68
CA TYR A 265 -11.78 -13.64 1.00
C TYR A 265 -10.51 -14.29 1.53
N VAL A 266 -9.68 -14.84 0.64
CA VAL A 266 -8.43 -15.51 1.01
C VAL A 266 -7.24 -14.68 0.59
N ALA A 267 -6.36 -14.37 1.55
CA ALA A 267 -5.09 -13.69 1.35
C ALA A 267 -3.91 -14.61 1.70
N PRO A 268 -3.49 -15.50 0.78
CA PRO A 268 -2.49 -16.53 1.06
C PRO A 268 -1.06 -16.04 0.83
N ASN A 269 -0.80 -14.74 0.99
CA ASN A 269 0.49 -14.12 0.74
C ASN A 269 1.59 -14.82 1.55
N THR A 270 2.75 -15.04 0.92
CA THR A 270 3.87 -15.78 1.52
C THR A 270 4.92 -14.86 2.15
N GLY A 271 4.85 -13.54 1.91
CA GLY A 271 5.78 -12.57 2.48
C GLY A 271 5.75 -11.24 1.74
N GLY A 272 6.63 -10.32 2.17
CA GLY A 272 6.82 -9.01 1.53
C GLY A 272 5.65 -8.04 1.73
N GLU A 273 4.80 -8.27 2.72
CA GLU A 273 3.70 -7.37 3.07
C GLU A 273 4.06 -6.52 4.28
N SER A 274 3.82 -5.22 4.18
CA SER A 274 4.09 -4.27 5.26
C SER A 274 2.84 -3.86 6.03
N PHE A 275 1.65 -4.07 5.44
CA PHE A 275 0.38 -3.71 6.06
C PHE A 275 -0.73 -4.70 5.68
N GLY A 276 -1.09 -4.81 4.40
CA GLY A 276 -2.21 -5.64 3.94
C GLY A 276 -3.50 -4.85 3.75
N ILE A 277 -3.43 -3.77 2.94
CA ILE A 277 -4.57 -2.89 2.66
C ILE A 277 -5.80 -3.67 2.14
N ILE A 278 -5.57 -4.72 1.37
CA ILE A 278 -6.64 -5.56 0.81
C ILE A 278 -7.48 -6.26 1.90
N LEU A 279 -6.89 -6.56 3.06
CA LEU A 279 -7.64 -7.13 4.19
C LEU A 279 -8.62 -6.12 4.78
N VAL A 280 -8.20 -4.84 4.85
CA VAL A 280 -9.06 -3.75 5.31
C VAL A 280 -10.18 -3.52 4.30
N GLU A 281 -9.89 -3.50 3.00
CA GLU A 281 -10.89 -3.40 1.93
C GLU A 281 -11.90 -4.55 2.00
N ALA A 282 -11.42 -5.79 2.19
CA ALA A 282 -12.27 -6.97 2.31
C ALA A 282 -13.21 -6.90 3.53
N MET A 283 -12.66 -6.58 4.71
CA MET A 283 -13.47 -6.39 5.92
C MET A 283 -14.46 -5.23 5.78
N SER A 284 -14.07 -4.14 5.09
CA SER A 284 -14.95 -2.99 4.82
C SER A 284 -16.13 -3.38 3.93
N ALA A 285 -15.91 -4.21 2.92
CA ALA A 285 -16.97 -4.78 2.09
C ALA A 285 -17.81 -5.84 2.84
N GLY A 286 -17.42 -6.25 4.04
CA GLY A 286 -18.07 -7.27 4.83
C GLY A 286 -17.70 -8.71 4.42
N ALA A 287 -16.59 -8.94 3.72
CA ALA A 287 -16.07 -10.25 3.47
C ALA A 287 -15.41 -10.83 4.74
N PRO A 288 -15.75 -12.06 5.18
CA PRO A 288 -14.93 -12.80 6.12
C PRO A 288 -13.53 -13.03 5.52
N VAL A 289 -12.48 -12.73 6.27
CA VAL A 289 -11.10 -12.84 5.81
C VAL A 289 -10.42 -14.08 6.37
N LEU A 290 -9.79 -14.86 5.50
CA LEU A 290 -8.85 -15.92 5.83
C LEU A 290 -7.47 -15.56 5.26
N ALA A 291 -6.48 -15.34 6.11
CA ALA A 291 -5.17 -14.87 5.70
C ALA A 291 -4.04 -15.73 6.27
N SER A 292 -2.88 -15.73 5.61
CA SER A 292 -1.66 -16.29 6.18
C SER A 292 -1.24 -15.53 7.44
N ASP A 293 -0.57 -16.20 8.39
CA ASP A 293 -0.15 -15.64 9.68
C ASP A 293 1.09 -14.76 9.60
N LEU A 294 1.21 -13.96 8.53
CA LEU A 294 2.23 -12.92 8.43
C LEU A 294 2.02 -11.88 9.53
N ASP A 295 3.11 -11.40 10.15
CA ASP A 295 3.05 -10.38 11.21
C ASP A 295 2.19 -9.16 10.82
N ALA A 296 2.33 -8.66 9.58
CA ALA A 296 1.54 -7.54 9.09
C ALA A 296 0.04 -7.88 9.03
N PHE A 297 -0.32 -9.07 8.59
CA PHE A 297 -1.70 -9.53 8.49
C PHE A 297 -2.31 -9.79 9.87
N ALA A 298 -1.55 -10.41 10.76
CA ALA A 298 -1.97 -10.63 12.14
C ALA A 298 -2.29 -9.30 12.85
N GLN A 299 -1.48 -8.27 12.65
CA GLN A 299 -1.75 -6.93 13.20
C GLN A 299 -3.01 -6.30 12.65
N VAL A 300 -3.23 -6.35 11.33
CA VAL A 300 -4.43 -5.80 10.69
C VAL A 300 -5.69 -6.55 11.09
N LEU A 301 -5.58 -7.87 11.30
CA LEU A 301 -6.71 -8.75 11.71
C LEU A 301 -6.87 -8.85 13.23
N ASP A 302 -6.23 -7.97 14.01
CA ASP A 302 -6.30 -7.97 15.48
C ASP A 302 -5.95 -9.35 16.08
N GLN A 303 -4.83 -9.92 15.65
CA GLN A 303 -4.34 -11.24 16.06
C GLN A 303 -5.34 -12.39 15.80
N GLY A 304 -6.16 -12.26 14.76
CA GLY A 304 -7.15 -13.26 14.39
C GLY A 304 -8.57 -13.00 14.91
N GLU A 305 -8.79 -11.91 15.66
CA GLU A 305 -10.13 -11.54 16.16
C GLU A 305 -11.05 -10.99 15.06
N ALA A 306 -10.51 -10.24 14.09
CA ALA A 306 -11.26 -9.64 12.99
C ALA A 306 -11.22 -10.44 11.68
N GLY A 307 -10.43 -11.50 11.63
CA GLY A 307 -10.31 -12.45 10.51
C GLY A 307 -9.66 -13.73 11.01
N GLU A 308 -9.60 -14.76 10.20
CA GLU A 308 -8.98 -16.03 10.58
C GLU A 308 -7.58 -16.16 9.97
N LEU A 309 -6.62 -16.68 10.72
CA LEU A 309 -5.25 -16.88 10.30
C LEU A 309 -4.95 -18.36 10.09
N PHE A 310 -4.18 -18.70 9.06
CA PHE A 310 -3.62 -20.03 8.83
C PHE A 310 -2.09 -19.97 8.73
N ALA A 311 -1.40 -21.07 9.01
CA ALA A 311 0.05 -21.14 8.94
C ALA A 311 0.57 -20.80 7.53
N ASN A 312 1.52 -19.88 7.45
CA ASN A 312 2.06 -19.38 6.19
C ASN A 312 2.61 -20.52 5.31
N GLU A 313 2.34 -20.44 4.00
CA GLU A 313 2.73 -21.44 2.98
C GLU A 313 2.14 -22.84 3.20
N ASP A 314 1.26 -23.06 4.17
CA ASP A 314 0.63 -24.35 4.47
C ASP A 314 -0.73 -24.48 3.76
N ALA A 315 -0.72 -25.17 2.63
CA ALA A 315 -1.93 -25.39 1.83
C ALA A 315 -2.96 -26.28 2.55
N ASP A 316 -2.52 -27.22 3.40
CA ASP A 316 -3.44 -28.10 4.14
C ASP A 316 -4.13 -27.33 5.27
N ALA A 317 -3.40 -26.46 5.99
CA ALA A 317 -3.96 -25.56 6.98
C ALA A 317 -4.96 -24.57 6.35
N LEU A 318 -4.62 -24.00 5.17
CA LEU A 318 -5.52 -23.15 4.40
C LEU A 318 -6.80 -23.92 4.05
N ALA A 319 -6.69 -25.13 3.47
CA ALA A 319 -7.83 -25.94 3.06
C ALA A 319 -8.74 -26.26 4.26
N ALA A 320 -8.18 -26.72 5.37
CA ALA A 320 -8.93 -27.03 6.58
C ALA A 320 -9.69 -25.81 7.13
N SER A 321 -9.07 -24.64 7.13
CA SER A 321 -9.71 -23.39 7.57
C SER A 321 -10.81 -22.94 6.60
N ALA A 322 -10.58 -23.01 5.29
CA ALA A 322 -11.58 -22.65 4.28
C ALA A 322 -12.83 -23.56 4.37
N VAL A 323 -12.63 -24.87 4.48
CA VAL A 323 -13.72 -25.86 4.64
C VAL A 323 -14.54 -25.57 5.90
N ARG A 324 -13.86 -25.35 7.03
CA ARG A 324 -14.51 -25.04 8.31
C ARG A 324 -15.34 -23.76 8.21
N LEU A 325 -14.82 -22.71 7.58
CA LEU A 325 -15.53 -21.44 7.39
C LEU A 325 -16.73 -21.60 6.46
N LEU A 326 -16.57 -22.21 5.29
CA LEU A 326 -17.65 -22.42 4.33
C LEU A 326 -18.77 -23.32 4.88
N GLY A 327 -18.44 -24.20 5.81
CA GLY A 327 -19.39 -25.05 6.51
C GLY A 327 -20.04 -24.42 7.76
N ASN A 328 -19.64 -23.20 8.13
CA ASN A 328 -20.11 -22.55 9.37
C ASN A 328 -20.65 -21.14 9.14
N PRO A 329 -21.92 -20.99 8.72
CA PRO A 329 -22.53 -19.67 8.49
C PRO A 329 -22.53 -18.75 9.70
N ALA A 330 -22.62 -19.30 10.92
CA ALA A 330 -22.57 -18.51 12.14
C ALA A 330 -21.19 -17.86 12.36
N ARG A 331 -20.12 -18.62 12.07
CA ARG A 331 -18.75 -18.09 12.15
C ARG A 331 -18.49 -17.03 11.07
N LEU A 332 -19.00 -17.23 9.86
CA LEU A 332 -18.92 -16.22 8.80
C LEU A 332 -19.64 -14.93 9.20
N ALA A 333 -20.84 -15.04 9.79
CA ALA A 333 -21.57 -13.85 10.28
C ALA A 333 -20.82 -13.13 11.40
N GLU A 334 -20.23 -13.86 12.33
CA GLU A 334 -19.40 -13.31 13.41
C GLU A 334 -18.18 -12.55 12.85
N LEU A 335 -17.46 -13.14 11.90
CA LEU A 335 -16.29 -12.48 11.27
C LEU A 335 -16.69 -11.23 10.50
N ARG A 336 -17.83 -11.22 9.80
CA ARG A 336 -18.39 -10.03 9.15
C ARG A 336 -18.62 -8.90 10.16
N GLU A 337 -19.28 -9.22 11.27
CA GLU A 337 -19.59 -8.22 12.29
C GLU A 337 -18.33 -7.67 12.96
N ARG A 338 -17.40 -8.57 13.36
CA ARG A 338 -16.13 -8.17 13.96
C ARG A 338 -15.28 -7.34 13.01
N GLY A 339 -15.14 -7.79 11.75
CA GLY A 339 -14.40 -7.07 10.71
C GLY A 339 -14.98 -5.69 10.44
N SER A 340 -16.30 -5.57 10.27
CA SER A 340 -16.98 -4.28 10.03
C SER A 340 -16.83 -3.28 11.17
N ARG A 341 -16.76 -3.75 12.41
CA ARG A 341 -16.47 -2.88 13.57
C ARG A 341 -14.99 -2.49 13.61
N HIS A 342 -14.11 -3.45 13.36
CA HIS A 342 -12.67 -3.25 13.46
C HIS A 342 -12.12 -2.28 12.42
N VAL A 343 -12.65 -2.30 11.18
CA VAL A 343 -12.14 -1.45 10.08
C VAL A 343 -12.34 0.04 10.28
N ARG A 344 -13.26 0.48 11.13
CA ARG A 344 -13.50 1.92 11.38
C ARG A 344 -12.25 2.67 11.83
N ARG A 345 -11.30 2.00 12.45
CA ARG A 345 -10.00 2.57 12.82
C ARG A 345 -9.08 2.87 11.63
N PHE A 346 -9.34 2.27 10.47
CA PHE A 346 -8.61 2.47 9.23
C PHE A 346 -9.34 3.40 8.26
N ASP A 347 -10.51 3.92 8.64
CA ASP A 347 -11.24 4.87 7.82
C ASP A 347 -10.48 6.18 7.67
N TRP A 348 -10.56 6.81 6.48
CA TRP A 348 -9.89 8.07 6.22
C TRP A 348 -10.28 9.19 7.18
N SER A 349 -11.49 9.17 7.75
CA SER A 349 -11.88 10.13 8.79
C SER A 349 -11.03 10.02 10.06
N THR A 350 -10.59 8.82 10.42
CA THR A 350 -9.69 8.57 11.57
C THR A 350 -8.23 8.80 11.16
N VAL A 351 -7.77 8.08 10.13
CA VAL A 351 -6.37 8.13 9.66
C VAL A 351 -5.99 9.54 9.18
N GLY A 352 -6.87 10.22 8.47
CA GLY A 352 -6.65 11.58 8.00
C GLY A 352 -6.54 12.59 9.16
N ALA A 353 -7.35 12.42 10.21
CA ALA A 353 -7.26 13.26 11.41
C ALA A 353 -5.91 13.06 12.12
N ASP A 354 -5.43 11.82 12.25
CA ASP A 354 -4.12 11.52 12.84
C ASP A 354 -2.97 12.14 12.03
N ILE A 355 -3.02 12.04 10.69
CA ILE A 355 -2.03 12.66 9.81
C ILE A 355 -2.06 14.19 9.94
N LEU A 356 -3.26 14.80 9.97
CA LEU A 356 -3.41 16.26 10.16
C LEU A 356 -2.85 16.72 11.49
N ALA A 357 -3.04 15.96 12.57
CA ALA A 357 -2.46 16.28 13.89
C ALA A 357 -0.91 16.28 13.83
N VAL A 358 -0.31 15.36 13.06
CA VAL A 358 1.14 15.39 12.82
C VAL A 358 1.55 16.64 12.05
N TYR A 359 0.79 17.03 11.00
CA TYR A 359 1.07 18.27 10.26
C TYR A 359 1.01 19.51 11.16
N GLU A 360 -0.04 19.64 11.97
CA GLU A 360 -0.19 20.73 12.92
C GLU A 360 0.98 20.82 13.89
N THR A 361 1.42 19.68 14.42
CA THR A 361 2.56 19.61 15.35
C THR A 361 3.85 20.14 14.70
N VAL A 362 4.15 19.74 13.47
CA VAL A 362 5.39 20.17 12.79
C VAL A 362 5.32 21.61 12.30
N MET A 363 4.13 22.10 11.92
CA MET A 363 3.93 23.49 11.50
C MET A 363 4.02 24.46 12.69
N THR A 364 3.42 24.12 13.83
CA THR A 364 3.43 24.97 15.05
C THR A 364 4.86 25.19 15.57
N GLY A 365 5.73 24.22 15.44
CA GLY A 365 7.16 24.33 15.81
C GLY A 365 8.04 24.99 14.75
N ALA A 366 7.49 25.45 13.62
CA ALA A 366 8.27 25.98 12.50
C ALA A 366 8.26 27.51 12.47
N ALA A 367 9.45 28.11 12.27
CA ALA A 367 9.59 29.55 12.14
C ALA A 367 9.16 30.09 10.75
N ALA A 368 8.96 29.22 9.76
CA ALA A 368 8.62 29.58 8.38
C ALA A 368 8.00 28.39 7.63
N SER A 369 7.26 28.69 6.56
CA SER A 369 6.82 27.73 5.55
C SER A 369 7.99 27.02 4.86
N VAL A 370 7.69 26.01 4.07
CA VAL A 370 8.70 25.24 3.33
C VAL A 370 9.47 26.14 2.35
N ALA A 371 10.78 26.05 2.38
CA ALA A 371 11.69 26.77 1.47
C ALA A 371 12.63 25.78 0.76
N THR A 372 13.24 26.26 -0.32
CA THR A 372 14.30 25.51 -1.02
C THR A 372 15.64 25.70 -0.30
N ASP A 373 16.37 24.62 -0.06
CA ASP A 373 17.71 24.69 0.54
C ASP A 373 18.74 25.21 -0.46
N GLU A 374 19.12 26.48 -0.32
CA GLU A 374 20.10 27.15 -1.19
C GLU A 374 21.53 26.59 -1.05
N ARG A 375 21.86 25.94 0.08
CA ARG A 375 23.21 25.41 0.33
C ARG A 375 23.58 24.28 -0.61
N VAL A 376 22.62 23.52 -1.07
CA VAL A 376 22.82 22.43 -2.04
C VAL A 376 23.19 22.99 -3.42
N GLY A 377 22.59 24.10 -3.82
CA GLY A 377 22.93 24.82 -5.08
C GLY A 377 24.33 25.43 -5.10
N LEU A 378 24.77 26.01 -3.98
CA LEU A 378 26.10 26.61 -3.85
C LEU A 378 27.24 25.58 -3.83
N ARG A 379 27.04 24.41 -3.23
CA ARG A 379 28.03 23.33 -3.24
C ARG A 379 28.19 22.70 -4.62
N ALA A 380 27.13 22.57 -5.40
CA ALA A 380 27.19 22.10 -6.79
C ALA A 380 27.88 23.12 -7.70
N ARG A 381 27.58 24.42 -7.54
CA ARG A 381 28.25 25.50 -8.31
C ARG A 381 29.74 25.63 -7.98
N ARG A 382 30.16 25.41 -6.72
CA ARG A 382 31.57 25.46 -6.32
C ARG A 382 32.39 24.26 -6.80
N ARG A 383 31.75 23.10 -7.06
CA ARG A 383 32.43 21.95 -7.69
C ARG A 383 32.60 22.14 -9.19
N LEU A 384 31.61 22.70 -9.90
CA LEU A 384 31.68 22.99 -11.34
C LEU A 384 32.56 24.21 -11.68
N ALA A 385 32.96 25.01 -10.71
CA ALA A 385 33.90 26.15 -10.91
C ALA A 385 35.34 25.79 -10.54
N LYS A 386 35.65 24.54 -10.18
CA LYS A 386 36.98 24.03 -9.86
C LYS A 386 37.50 22.98 -10.84
N ASP A 387 36.69 22.55 -11.79
CA ASP A 387 37.01 21.76 -12.97
C ASP A 387 36.96 22.68 -14.22
#